data_e9d98b6293d3f63d3b2f7609d58bb349
#
_entry.id   e9d98b6293d3f63d3b2f7609d58bb349
#
_cell.length_a   1.000
_cell.length_b   1.000
_cell.length_c   1.000
_cell.angle_alpha   90.00
_cell.angle_beta   90.00
_cell.angle_gamma   90.00
#
_symmetry.space_group_name_H-M   'P 1'
#
loop_
_entity.id
_entity.type
_entity.pdbx_description
1 polymer ?
#
loop_
_entity_poly.entity_id
_entity_poly.type
_entity_poly.pdbx_seq_one_letter_code
_entity_poly.pdbx_strand_id
1 'polypeptide(L)'
;MKDDFENVYDLVEHAIEYAFEGKLTLKFYEFLKYRKTTKAEIDSFLRSSTAKELADEVVELKEYIKGGRDSNHQQLREAYGHIPKPQARKIMTYLGNILEDAVRYSNDRRPGRRSKGSK
;
A
#
# COMPACT_ATOMS: atom_id res chain seq x y z
N MET A 1 9.57 18.39 6.46
CA MET A 1 9.62 17.66 5.73
C MET A 1 8.91 17.91 4.77
N LYS A 2 9.03 17.62 4.01
CA LYS A 2 8.48 17.92 3.12
C LYS A 2 7.73 17.03 2.70
N ASP A 3 6.98 16.75 2.80
CA ASP A 3 5.99 15.88 2.44
C ASP A 3 5.10 16.50 1.50
N ASP A 4 5.65 17.15 0.53
CA ASP A 4 4.83 17.84 -0.41
C ASP A 4 4.51 16.93 -1.53
N PHE A 5 3.67 15.95 -1.30
CA PHE A 5 3.19 15.07 -2.35
C PHE A 5 2.03 15.76 -3.04
N GLU A 6 2.10 15.82 -4.35
CA GLU A 6 1.07 16.52 -5.11
C GLU A 6 -0.27 15.81 -5.05
N ASN A 7 -0.22 14.49 -4.96
CA ASN A 7 -1.46 13.72 -4.91
C ASN A 7 -1.20 12.39 -4.26
N VAL A 8 -2.23 11.58 -4.16
CA VAL A 8 -2.11 10.31 -3.47
C VAL A 8 -1.20 9.34 -4.21
N TYR A 9 -1.08 9.49 -5.53
CA TYR A 9 -0.20 8.61 -6.30
C TYR A 9 1.26 8.84 -5.91
N ASP A 10 1.66 10.10 -5.79
CA ASP A 10 3.01 10.42 -5.35
C ASP A 10 3.28 9.85 -3.96
N LEU A 11 2.29 9.97 -3.09
CA LEU A 11 2.44 9.46 -1.73
C LEU A 11 2.64 7.95 -1.73
N VAL A 12 1.86 7.24 -2.55
CA VAL A 12 1.96 5.79 -2.61
C VAL A 12 3.31 5.37 -3.19
N GLU A 13 3.76 6.02 -4.25
CA GLU A 13 5.06 5.67 -4.83
C GLU A 13 6.18 5.88 -3.82
N HIS A 14 6.11 6.98 -3.08
CA HIS A 14 7.10 7.24 -2.06
C HIS A 14 7.05 6.17 -0.96
N ALA A 15 5.85 5.77 -0.58
CA ALA A 15 5.70 4.76 0.45
C ALA A 15 6.28 3.42 0.01
N ILE A 16 6.10 3.06 -1.26
CA ILE A 16 6.65 1.83 -1.79
C ILE A 16 8.18 1.88 -1.74
N GLU A 17 8.76 2.99 -2.19
CA GLU A 17 10.22 3.14 -2.14
C GLU A 17 10.74 3.05 -0.72
N TYR A 18 10.05 3.71 0.20
CA TYR A 18 10.44 3.67 1.60
C TYR A 18 10.44 2.24 2.13
N ALA A 19 9.41 1.48 1.76
CA ALA A 19 9.30 0.11 2.23
C ALA A 19 10.48 -0.72 1.77
N PHE A 20 10.85 -0.60 0.50
CA PHE A 20 11.96 -1.40 -0.02
C PHE A 20 13.31 -0.95 0.49
N GLU A 21 13.40 0.30 0.97
CA GLU A 21 14.62 0.77 1.62
C GLU A 21 14.67 0.42 3.10
N GLY A 22 13.63 -0.22 3.60
CA GLY A 22 13.59 -0.59 5.01
C GLY A 22 13.08 0.51 5.93
N LYS A 23 12.56 1.60 5.36
CA LYS A 23 12.08 2.73 6.15
C LYS A 23 10.57 2.67 6.27
N LEU A 24 10.09 1.84 7.17
CA LEU A 24 8.66 1.54 7.28
C LEU A 24 7.97 2.44 8.31
N THR A 25 8.14 3.74 8.16
CA THR A 25 7.63 4.66 9.16
C THR A 25 6.44 5.50 8.69
N LEU A 26 6.09 5.43 7.41
CA LEU A 26 5.01 6.24 6.92
C LEU A 26 3.66 5.69 7.38
N LYS A 27 2.85 6.54 7.98
CA LYS A 27 1.51 6.16 8.42
C LYS A 27 0.51 6.69 7.41
N PHE A 28 0.15 5.84 6.48
CA PHE A 28 -0.58 6.24 5.29
C PHE A 28 -1.92 6.89 5.63
N TYR A 29 -2.69 6.27 6.52
CA TYR A 29 -4.01 6.81 6.85
C TYR A 29 -3.90 8.21 7.43
N GLU A 30 -2.97 8.40 8.36
CA GLU A 30 -2.81 9.71 8.98
C GLU A 30 -2.33 10.73 7.98
N PHE A 31 -1.51 10.30 7.04
CA PHE A 31 -1.03 11.21 6.02
C PHE A 31 -2.17 11.65 5.11
N LEU A 32 -3.08 10.72 4.78
CA LEU A 32 -4.25 11.08 3.98
C LEU A 32 -5.09 12.13 4.69
N LYS A 33 -5.25 11.99 5.99
CA LYS A 33 -5.98 12.98 6.78
C LYS A 33 -5.24 14.31 6.80
N TYR A 34 -3.96 14.26 6.99
CA TYR A 34 -3.15 15.48 7.05
C TYR A 34 -3.26 16.26 5.75
N ARG A 35 -3.20 15.56 4.62
CA ARG A 35 -3.33 16.20 3.32
C ARG A 35 -4.75 16.61 2.99
N LYS A 36 -5.71 16.17 3.79
CA LYS A 36 -7.12 16.40 3.51
C LYS A 36 -7.52 15.81 2.17
N THR A 37 -7.06 14.60 1.92
CA THR A 37 -7.41 13.88 0.70
C THR A 37 -8.91 13.70 0.63
N THR A 38 -9.50 14.00 -0.53
CA THR A 38 -10.94 13.86 -0.66
C THR A 38 -11.32 12.41 -0.94
N LYS A 39 -12.60 12.10 -0.69
CA LYS A 39 -13.09 10.77 -1.01
C LYS A 39 -12.93 10.47 -2.50
N ALA A 40 -13.20 11.48 -3.36
CA ALA A 40 -13.05 11.27 -4.80
C ALA A 40 -11.62 10.89 -5.16
N GLU A 41 -10.64 11.54 -4.54
CA GLU A 41 -9.25 11.24 -4.81
C GLU A 41 -8.90 9.83 -4.40
N ILE A 42 -9.31 9.43 -3.20
CA ILE A 42 -8.92 8.10 -2.71
C ILE A 42 -9.68 7.02 -3.49
N ASP A 43 -10.94 7.27 -3.85
CA ASP A 43 -11.69 6.30 -4.65
C ASP A 43 -11.07 6.15 -6.03
N SER A 44 -10.63 7.25 -6.62
CA SER A 44 -9.95 7.20 -7.91
C SER A 44 -8.66 6.38 -7.80
N PHE A 45 -7.91 6.60 -6.73
CA PHE A 45 -6.70 5.81 -6.50
C PHE A 45 -7.02 4.32 -6.41
N LEU A 46 -8.07 3.97 -5.68
CA LEU A 46 -8.41 2.56 -5.47
C LEU A 46 -8.79 1.86 -6.77
N ARG A 47 -9.26 2.62 -7.76
CA ARG A 47 -9.60 2.04 -9.05
C ARG A 47 -8.47 2.15 -10.07
N SER A 48 -7.34 2.70 -9.68
CA SER A 48 -6.27 2.98 -10.63
C SER A 48 -5.36 1.78 -10.86
N SER A 49 -4.58 1.87 -11.91
CA SER A 49 -3.56 0.86 -12.16
C SER A 49 -2.49 0.86 -11.07
N THR A 50 -2.25 2.02 -10.45
CA THR A 50 -1.29 2.09 -9.36
C THR A 50 -1.70 1.22 -8.20
N ALA A 51 -2.98 1.25 -7.83
CA ALA A 51 -3.47 0.39 -6.76
C ALA A 51 -3.39 -1.08 -7.15
N LYS A 52 -3.69 -1.37 -8.42
CA LYS A 52 -3.59 -2.74 -8.90
C LYS A 52 -2.14 -3.23 -8.84
N GLU A 53 -1.21 -2.39 -9.24
CA GLU A 53 0.20 -2.77 -9.20
C GLU A 53 0.65 -3.00 -7.76
N LEU A 54 0.16 -2.17 -6.84
CA LEU A 54 0.49 -2.34 -5.44
C LEU A 54 -0.05 -3.68 -4.91
N ALA A 55 -1.27 -4.02 -5.29
CA ALA A 55 -1.85 -5.31 -4.89
C ALA A 55 -1.04 -6.46 -5.47
N ASP A 56 -0.64 -6.35 -6.73
CA ASP A 56 0.17 -7.38 -7.37
C ASP A 56 1.51 -7.55 -6.65
N GLU A 57 2.10 -6.44 -6.23
CA GLU A 57 3.36 -6.50 -5.50
C GLU A 57 3.21 -7.26 -4.19
N VAL A 58 2.09 -7.03 -3.50
CA VAL A 58 1.82 -7.74 -2.25
C VAL A 58 1.72 -9.24 -2.51
N VAL A 59 1.01 -9.60 -3.57
CA VAL A 59 0.85 -11.02 -3.91
C VAL A 59 2.19 -11.65 -4.26
N GLU A 60 3.01 -10.94 -5.04
CA GLU A 60 4.31 -11.47 -5.43
C GLU A 60 5.22 -11.66 -4.23
N LEU A 61 5.23 -10.69 -3.32
CA LEU A 61 6.04 -10.81 -2.11
C LEU A 61 5.57 -11.99 -1.27
N LYS A 62 4.27 -12.19 -1.19
CA LYS A 62 3.72 -13.30 -0.45
C LYS A 62 4.22 -14.63 -1.04
N GLU A 63 4.18 -14.75 -2.36
CA GLU A 63 4.63 -15.97 -3.02
C GLU A 63 6.14 -16.15 -2.85
N TYR A 64 6.90 -15.07 -2.92
CA TYR A 64 8.34 -15.17 -2.70
C TYR A 64 8.64 -15.70 -1.30
N ILE A 65 7.94 -15.17 -0.30
CA ILE A 65 8.16 -15.59 1.09
C ILE A 65 7.80 -17.07 1.25
N LYS A 66 6.71 -17.48 0.60
CA LYS A 66 6.26 -18.84 0.69
C LYS A 66 7.26 -19.81 0.09
N GLY A 67 7.92 -19.40 -1.00
CA GLY A 67 8.93 -20.22 -1.63
C GLY A 67 8.35 -21.29 -2.53
N GLY A 68 9.19 -21.84 -3.38
CA GLY A 68 8.80 -22.87 -4.30
C GLY A 68 9.92 -23.14 -5.28
N ARG A 69 9.70 -24.11 -6.15
CA ARG A 69 10.71 -24.53 -7.10
C ARG A 69 10.34 -24.34 -8.56
N ASP A 70 9.10 -23.92 -8.83
CA ASP A 70 8.71 -23.80 -10.23
C ASP A 70 9.30 -22.53 -10.84
N SER A 71 9.06 -22.34 -12.13
CA SER A 71 9.65 -21.21 -12.84
C SER A 71 9.16 -19.89 -12.33
N ASN A 72 7.90 -19.83 -11.86
CA ASN A 72 7.39 -18.58 -11.29
C ASN A 72 8.19 -18.18 -10.06
N HIS A 73 8.51 -19.15 -9.22
CA HIS A 73 9.28 -18.84 -8.02
C HIS A 73 10.70 -18.48 -8.36
N GLN A 74 11.23 -19.00 -9.47
CA GLN A 74 12.57 -18.58 -9.90
C GLN A 74 12.58 -17.11 -10.26
N GLN A 75 11.55 -16.64 -10.97
CA GLN A 75 11.46 -15.24 -11.33
C GLN A 75 11.34 -14.38 -10.06
N LEU A 76 10.57 -14.84 -9.08
CA LEU A 76 10.43 -14.11 -7.83
C LEU A 76 11.76 -14.04 -7.09
N ARG A 77 12.51 -15.15 -7.10
CA ARG A 77 13.83 -15.13 -6.45
C ARG A 77 14.77 -14.15 -7.14
N GLU A 78 14.66 -14.04 -8.46
CA GLU A 78 15.50 -13.09 -9.18
C GLU A 78 15.11 -11.66 -8.84
N ALA A 79 13.82 -11.39 -8.72
CA ALA A 79 13.35 -10.04 -8.43
C ALA A 79 13.59 -9.65 -6.98
N TYR A 80 13.37 -10.56 -6.05
CA TYR A 80 13.38 -10.22 -4.64
C TYR A 80 14.48 -10.92 -3.83
N GLY A 81 15.31 -11.71 -4.49
CA GLY A 81 16.27 -12.55 -3.77
C GLY A 81 17.28 -11.79 -2.93
N HIS A 82 17.49 -10.50 -3.22
CA HIS A 82 18.39 -9.67 -2.44
C HIS A 82 17.74 -9.22 -1.12
N ILE A 83 16.48 -9.54 -0.90
CA ILE A 83 15.77 -9.12 0.30
C ILE A 83 15.61 -10.34 1.21
N PRO A 84 16.10 -10.27 2.45
CA PRO A 84 15.87 -11.37 3.39
C PRO A 84 14.38 -11.58 3.61
N LYS A 85 13.98 -12.83 3.77
CA LYS A 85 12.56 -13.14 3.89
C LYS A 85 11.88 -12.45 5.06
N PRO A 86 12.50 -12.30 6.23
CA PRO A 86 11.84 -11.53 7.30
C PRO A 86 11.58 -10.09 6.88
N GLN A 87 12.49 -9.47 6.14
CA GLN A 87 12.29 -8.13 5.67
C GLN A 87 11.20 -8.09 4.60
N ALA A 88 11.20 -9.07 3.69
CA ALA A 88 10.17 -9.14 2.67
C ALA A 88 8.77 -9.24 3.31
N ARG A 89 8.66 -9.97 4.43
CA ARG A 89 7.39 -10.07 5.13
C ARG A 89 6.95 -8.71 5.67
N LYS A 90 7.88 -7.95 6.22
CA LYS A 90 7.55 -6.61 6.71
C LYS A 90 7.10 -5.70 5.58
N ILE A 91 7.80 -5.77 4.45
CA ILE A 91 7.42 -4.96 3.30
C ILE A 91 6.02 -5.34 2.81
N MET A 92 5.77 -6.64 2.69
CA MET A 92 4.48 -7.11 2.23
C MET A 92 3.35 -6.60 3.13
N THR A 93 3.55 -6.72 4.44
CA THR A 93 2.54 -6.26 5.39
C THR A 93 2.33 -4.75 5.27
N TYR A 94 3.41 -4.01 5.14
CA TYR A 94 3.32 -2.57 5.04
C TYR A 94 2.55 -2.14 3.79
N LEU A 95 2.87 -2.76 2.65
CA LEU A 95 2.19 -2.40 1.40
C LEU A 95 0.71 -2.80 1.45
N GLY A 96 0.42 -3.94 2.06
CA GLY A 96 -0.97 -4.34 2.25
C GLY A 96 -1.74 -3.36 3.12
N ASN A 97 -1.07 -2.83 4.14
CA ASN A 97 -1.70 -1.84 5.01
C ASN A 97 -2.02 -0.56 4.27
N ILE A 98 -1.21 -0.19 3.28
CA ILE A 98 -1.52 1.00 2.47
C ILE A 98 -2.87 0.83 1.80
N LEU A 99 -3.11 -0.33 1.19
CA LEU A 99 -4.38 -0.58 0.54
C LEU A 99 -5.53 -0.61 1.53
N GLU A 100 -5.33 -1.27 2.67
CA GLU A 100 -6.37 -1.32 3.69
C GLU A 100 -6.68 0.07 4.22
N ASP A 101 -5.66 0.88 4.43
CA ASP A 101 -5.86 2.24 4.92
C ASP A 101 -6.62 3.07 3.89
N ALA A 102 -6.33 2.87 2.61
CA ALA A 102 -7.05 3.60 1.56
C ALA A 102 -8.53 3.25 1.58
N VAL A 103 -8.84 1.96 1.70
CA VAL A 103 -10.23 1.52 1.75
C VAL A 103 -10.92 2.08 3.00
N ARG A 104 -10.24 2.01 4.13
CA ARG A 104 -10.80 2.52 5.38
C ARG A 104 -11.04 4.02 5.30
N TYR A 105 -10.10 4.74 4.72
CA TYR A 105 -10.23 6.18 4.58
C TYR A 105 -11.41 6.53 3.68
N SER A 106 -11.56 5.80 2.58
CA SER A 106 -12.70 6.00 1.68
C SER A 106 -14.01 5.79 2.43
N ASN A 107 -14.08 4.71 3.21
CA ASN A 107 -15.30 4.40 3.95
C ASN A 107 -15.60 5.47 5.01
N ASP A 108 -14.55 5.95 5.67
CA ASP A 108 -14.73 6.96 6.72
C ASP A 108 -15.19 8.29 6.15
N ARG A 109 -14.90 8.55 4.88
CA ARG A 109 -15.29 9.80 4.25
C ARG A 109 -16.63 9.69 3.53
N ARG A 110 -17.27 8.52 3.58
CA ARG A 110 -18.51 8.31 2.85
C ARG A 110 -19.61 9.18 3.44
N PRO A 111 -20.25 10.01 2.63
CA PRO A 111 -21.31 10.86 3.14
C PRO A 111 -22.51 10.03 3.58
N GLY A 112 -23.18 10.49 4.61
CA GLY A 112 -24.41 9.85 5.07
C GLY A 112 -24.24 8.60 5.87
N ARG A 113 -23.05 8.20 6.16
CA ARG A 113 -22.96 7.06 6.84
C ARG A 113 -22.94 7.24 8.21
N ARG A 114 -23.10 7.76 8.84
CA ARG A 114 -23.16 8.05 9.95
C ARG A 114 -23.96 7.74 10.62
N SER A 115 -24.29 7.58 10.83
CA SER A 115 -25.05 7.43 11.29
C SER A 115 -25.31 6.35 11.64
N LYS A 116 -25.08 5.91 11.74
CA LYS A 116 -25.33 5.17 11.99
C LYS A 116 -25.18 4.80 12.67
N GLY A 117 -24.75 4.90 12.84
CA GLY A 117 -24.70 4.65 13.46
C GLY A 117 -25.07 4.75 14.01
N SER A 118 -25.23 5.03 14.08
CA SER A 118 -25.77 5.16 14.65
C SER A 118 -26.50 4.64 14.91
N LYS A 119 -26.57 4.51 14.97
CA LYS A 119 -27.14 4.15 15.29
C LYS A 119 -27.35 3.71 15.58
#